data_a8afceeca7269924046e7354ef1809ef
#
_entry.id   a8afceeca7269924046e7354ef1809ef
#
_cell.length_a   1.000
_cell.length_b   1.000
_cell.length_c   1.000
_cell.angle_alpha   90.00
_cell.angle_beta   90.00
_cell.angle_gamma   90.00
#
_symmetry.space_group_name_H-M   'P 1'
#
loop_
_entity.id
_entity.type
_entity.pdbx_description
1 polymer ?
#
loop_
_entity_poly.entity_id
_entity_poly.type
_entity_poly.pdbx_seq_one_letter_code
_entity_poly.pdbx_strand_id
1 'polypeptide(L)'
;MDIRPKITHTCDAKIHLPTYSAASFSAEHDVKQTVIKFGLISGLIIAVCLVVNFMLVEKLKLEHSLVTGYATMVAGFAVVYFGVRSYRDEKLAGRISFGTAFKTGFLISLITCAFYVAAWEIMYFGGMVGDFEKTYSEQVMAKAKASGASQEKLDSTAAEMQRFSEMYKNPLINIGMTLIEPLPVALLFSLLSAGILSRKRKETSSAPGALTSGVS
;
A
#
# COMPACT_ATOMS: atom_id res chain seq x y z
N MET A 1 -64.73 40.90 -36.76
CA MET A 1 -63.61 41.41 -35.97
C MET A 1 -63.19 40.26 -35.03
N ASP A 2 -62.27 39.45 -35.55
CA ASP A 2 -61.90 38.14 -34.94
C ASP A 2 -60.59 38.35 -34.20
N ILE A 3 -60.60 38.30 -32.87
CA ILE A 3 -59.45 38.46 -32.01
C ILE A 3 -59.14 37.10 -31.36
N ARG A 4 -58.26 36.31 -31.96
CA ARG A 4 -57.67 35.12 -31.35
C ARG A 4 -56.42 35.50 -30.59
N PRO A 5 -56.26 35.12 -29.31
CA PRO A 5 -55.06 35.34 -28.56
C PRO A 5 -53.96 34.31 -29.01
N LYS A 6 -52.77 34.78 -29.37
CA LYS A 6 -51.57 33.99 -29.61
C LYS A 6 -51.13 33.37 -28.29
N ILE A 7 -51.18 32.05 -28.20
CA ILE A 7 -50.57 31.30 -27.14
C ILE A 7 -49.03 31.27 -27.42
N THR A 8 -48.30 31.98 -26.60
CA THR A 8 -46.85 31.95 -26.56
C THR A 8 -46.38 30.62 -26.00
N HIS A 9 -45.61 29.91 -26.79
CA HIS A 9 -44.87 28.71 -26.38
C HIS A 9 -43.91 29.06 -25.24
N THR A 10 -44.18 28.56 -24.05
CA THR A 10 -43.26 28.54 -22.94
C THR A 10 -42.09 27.62 -23.31
N CYS A 11 -40.89 28.15 -23.29
CA CYS A 11 -39.65 27.43 -23.38
C CYS A 11 -39.61 26.37 -22.28
N ASP A 12 -39.63 25.10 -22.68
CA ASP A 12 -39.19 23.99 -21.85
C ASP A 12 -37.66 24.13 -21.58
N ALA A 13 -37.32 24.82 -20.51
CA ALA A 13 -36.00 24.77 -19.92
C ALA A 13 -35.82 23.36 -19.37
N LYS A 14 -35.34 22.43 -20.19
CA LYS A 14 -34.79 21.15 -19.71
C LYS A 14 -33.65 21.49 -18.76
N ILE A 15 -33.95 21.48 -17.47
CA ILE A 15 -32.95 21.49 -16.43
C ILE A 15 -32.07 20.24 -16.65
N HIS A 16 -30.93 20.44 -17.23
CA HIS A 16 -29.89 19.43 -17.37
C HIS A 16 -29.33 19.19 -15.97
N LEU A 17 -30.03 18.37 -15.18
CA LEU A 17 -29.43 17.81 -13.97
C LEU A 17 -28.24 16.97 -14.42
N PRO A 18 -27.04 17.22 -13.90
CA PRO A 18 -25.88 16.44 -14.29
C PRO A 18 -26.12 14.98 -13.89
N THR A 19 -26.12 14.10 -14.88
CA THR A 19 -26.15 12.63 -14.72
C THR A 19 -24.86 12.11 -14.07
N TYR A 20 -24.46 12.74 -12.97
CA TYR A 20 -23.25 12.45 -12.21
C TYR A 20 -23.39 11.20 -11.30
N SER A 21 -24.56 10.61 -11.21
CA SER A 21 -24.87 9.79 -10.03
C SER A 21 -24.59 8.27 -10.16
N ALA A 22 -24.84 7.62 -11.28
CA ALA A 22 -24.78 6.15 -11.31
C ALA A 22 -23.40 5.59 -11.66
N ALA A 23 -22.73 6.17 -12.65
CA ALA A 23 -21.42 5.67 -13.09
C ALA A 23 -20.28 5.98 -12.09
N SER A 24 -20.31 7.15 -11.43
CA SER A 24 -19.35 7.50 -10.40
C SER A 24 -19.54 6.68 -9.13
N PHE A 25 -20.77 6.38 -8.76
CA PHE A 25 -21.10 5.52 -7.60
C PHE A 25 -20.63 4.07 -7.83
N SER A 26 -20.85 3.54 -9.04
CA SER A 26 -20.37 2.20 -9.43
C SER A 26 -18.85 2.12 -9.39
N ALA A 27 -18.15 3.10 -9.96
CA ALA A 27 -16.69 3.13 -9.97
C ALA A 27 -16.08 3.22 -8.57
N GLU A 28 -16.69 4.00 -7.68
CA GLU A 28 -16.25 4.11 -6.29
C GLU A 28 -16.44 2.80 -5.53
N HIS A 29 -17.58 2.13 -5.73
CA HIS A 29 -17.87 0.84 -5.14
C HIS A 29 -16.86 -0.24 -5.61
N ASP A 30 -16.52 -0.26 -6.90
CA ASP A 30 -15.58 -1.21 -7.47
C ASP A 30 -14.14 -1.00 -6.94
N VAL A 31 -13.69 0.25 -6.78
CA VAL A 31 -12.42 0.56 -6.11
C VAL A 31 -12.42 0.04 -4.68
N LYS A 32 -13.48 0.34 -3.93
CA LYS A 32 -13.60 -0.05 -2.52
C LYS A 32 -13.53 -1.58 -2.34
N GLN A 33 -14.26 -2.33 -3.16
CA GLN A 33 -14.22 -3.80 -3.12
C GLN A 33 -12.82 -4.33 -3.41
N THR A 34 -12.14 -3.81 -4.44
CA THR A 34 -10.77 -4.21 -4.79
C THR A 34 -9.81 -3.88 -3.66
N VAL A 35 -9.89 -2.67 -3.10
CA VAL A 35 -9.02 -2.21 -2.01
C VAL A 35 -9.18 -3.09 -0.77
N ILE A 36 -10.43 -3.39 -0.37
CA ILE A 36 -10.68 -4.23 0.79
C ILE A 36 -10.17 -5.66 0.53
N LYS A 37 -10.53 -6.26 -0.60
CA LYS A 37 -10.14 -7.64 -0.94
C LYS A 37 -8.62 -7.81 -0.93
N PHE A 38 -7.91 -7.00 -1.70
CA PHE A 38 -6.44 -7.13 -1.82
C PHE A 38 -5.70 -6.59 -0.61
N GLY A 39 -6.25 -5.58 0.08
CA GLY A 39 -5.72 -5.09 1.34
C GLY A 39 -5.75 -6.13 2.45
N LEU A 40 -6.86 -6.87 2.58
CA LEU A 40 -6.97 -7.96 3.56
C LEU A 40 -6.02 -9.12 3.22
N ILE A 41 -5.92 -9.51 1.94
CA ILE A 41 -4.98 -10.57 1.52
C ILE A 41 -3.53 -10.15 1.81
N SER A 42 -3.14 -8.96 1.37
CA SER A 42 -1.80 -8.41 1.58
C SER A 42 -1.49 -8.26 3.07
N GLY A 43 -2.46 -7.71 3.82
CA GLY A 43 -2.35 -7.52 5.26
C GLY A 43 -2.18 -8.83 6.03
N LEU A 44 -2.96 -9.86 5.67
CA LEU A 44 -2.82 -11.17 6.31
C LEU A 44 -1.46 -11.81 5.99
N ILE A 45 -1.01 -11.72 4.74
CA ILE A 45 0.30 -12.24 4.33
C ILE A 45 1.42 -11.57 5.13
N ILE A 46 1.42 -10.23 5.22
CA ILE A 46 2.49 -9.51 5.93
C ILE A 46 2.46 -9.80 7.43
N ALA A 47 1.28 -9.91 8.03
CA ALA A 47 1.12 -10.24 9.44
C ALA A 47 1.67 -11.66 9.75
N VAL A 48 1.30 -12.65 8.93
CA VAL A 48 1.80 -14.03 9.08
C VAL A 48 3.32 -14.08 8.86
N CYS A 49 3.83 -13.43 7.81
CA CYS A 49 5.25 -13.38 7.53
C CYS A 49 6.04 -12.71 8.67
N LEU A 50 5.51 -11.65 9.28
CA LEU A 50 6.12 -10.97 10.42
C LEU A 50 6.26 -11.93 11.63
N VAL A 51 5.16 -12.59 12.00
CA VAL A 51 5.15 -13.54 13.13
C VAL A 51 6.10 -14.70 12.86
N VAL A 52 6.03 -15.31 11.68
CA VAL A 52 6.90 -16.44 11.30
C VAL A 52 8.37 -16.03 11.29
N ASN A 53 8.69 -14.85 10.72
CA ASN A 53 10.06 -14.33 10.71
C ASN A 53 10.59 -14.16 12.13
N PHE A 54 9.82 -13.53 13.01
CA PHE A 54 10.21 -13.34 14.41
C PHE A 54 10.46 -14.67 15.12
N MET A 55 9.53 -15.62 15.00
CA MET A 55 9.66 -16.96 15.62
C MET A 55 10.87 -17.75 15.10
N LEU A 56 11.18 -17.63 13.79
CA LEU A 56 12.34 -18.30 13.19
C LEU A 56 13.65 -17.70 13.67
N VAL A 57 13.74 -16.38 13.75
CA VAL A 57 14.94 -15.67 14.22
C VAL A 57 15.22 -16.06 15.67
N GLU A 58 14.19 -16.10 16.53
CA GLU A 58 14.34 -16.48 17.93
C GLU A 58 14.73 -17.95 18.10
N LYS A 59 14.06 -18.88 17.40
CA LYS A 59 14.37 -20.32 17.48
C LYS A 59 15.75 -20.67 16.98
N LEU A 60 16.18 -20.05 15.88
CA LEU A 60 17.47 -20.32 15.24
C LEU A 60 18.60 -19.48 15.82
N LYS A 61 18.30 -18.61 16.79
CA LYS A 61 19.25 -17.66 17.40
C LYS A 61 20.01 -16.85 16.33
N LEU A 62 19.28 -16.48 15.26
CA LEU A 62 19.83 -15.66 14.19
C LEU A 62 19.85 -14.19 14.62
N GLU A 63 20.80 -13.43 14.07
CA GLU A 63 20.74 -11.98 14.23
C GLU A 63 19.52 -11.41 13.49
N HIS A 64 18.81 -10.47 14.12
CA HIS A 64 17.75 -9.72 13.46
C HIS A 64 18.34 -8.92 12.30
N SER A 65 18.20 -9.47 11.09
CA SER A 65 18.71 -8.85 9.88
C SER A 65 17.66 -7.92 9.27
N LEU A 66 18.06 -6.69 8.98
CA LEU A 66 17.24 -5.76 8.21
C LEU A 66 16.79 -6.38 6.88
N VAL A 67 17.66 -7.22 6.26
CA VAL A 67 17.35 -7.87 4.98
C VAL A 67 16.15 -8.81 5.09
N THR A 68 16.06 -9.62 6.15
CA THR A 68 14.92 -10.54 6.35
C THR A 68 13.63 -9.78 6.65
N GLY A 69 13.69 -8.69 7.42
CA GLY A 69 12.56 -7.81 7.69
C GLY A 69 12.01 -7.18 6.40
N TYR A 70 12.88 -6.56 5.60
CA TYR A 70 12.47 -5.98 4.32
C TYR A 70 12.01 -7.02 3.30
N ALA A 71 12.58 -8.23 3.27
CA ALA A 71 12.12 -9.31 2.39
C ALA A 71 10.66 -9.72 2.67
N THR A 72 10.28 -9.79 3.95
CA THR A 72 8.89 -10.07 4.36
C THR A 72 7.95 -8.94 3.93
N MET A 73 8.38 -7.68 4.05
CA MET A 73 7.60 -6.54 3.57
C MET A 73 7.41 -6.58 2.05
N VAL A 74 8.47 -6.83 1.29
CA VAL A 74 8.41 -6.95 -0.17
C VAL A 74 7.39 -8.03 -0.59
N ALA A 75 7.38 -9.18 0.08
CA ALA A 75 6.42 -10.25 -0.19
C ALA A 75 4.96 -9.81 0.03
N GLY A 76 4.68 -9.13 1.15
CA GLY A 76 3.35 -8.58 1.44
C GLY A 76 2.93 -7.51 0.44
N PHE A 77 3.78 -6.51 0.24
CA PHE A 77 3.46 -5.38 -0.65
C PHE A 77 3.43 -5.74 -2.15
N ALA A 78 4.05 -6.85 -2.58
CA ALA A 78 3.92 -7.34 -3.96
C ALA A 78 2.45 -7.59 -4.35
N VAL A 79 1.58 -7.93 -3.40
CA VAL A 79 0.14 -8.12 -3.63
C VAL A 79 -0.55 -6.83 -4.09
N VAL A 80 -0.02 -5.65 -3.70
CA VAL A 80 -0.53 -4.34 -4.14
C VAL A 80 -0.52 -4.24 -5.67
N TYR A 81 0.56 -4.67 -6.31
CA TYR A 81 0.64 -4.69 -7.77
C TYR A 81 -0.47 -5.55 -8.40
N PHE A 82 -0.72 -6.73 -7.85
CA PHE A 82 -1.78 -7.61 -8.35
C PHE A 82 -3.16 -7.03 -8.12
N GLY A 83 -3.38 -6.33 -6.99
CA GLY A 83 -4.64 -5.63 -6.71
C GLY A 83 -4.92 -4.52 -7.72
N VAL A 84 -3.95 -3.66 -7.99
CA VAL A 84 -4.09 -2.58 -8.99
C VAL A 84 -4.26 -3.17 -10.40
N ARG A 85 -3.56 -4.26 -10.74
CA ARG A 85 -3.69 -4.95 -12.02
C ARG A 85 -5.09 -5.55 -12.18
N SER A 86 -5.61 -6.26 -11.16
CA SER A 86 -6.97 -6.83 -11.18
C SER A 86 -8.01 -5.73 -11.39
N TYR A 87 -7.90 -4.61 -10.67
CA TYR A 87 -8.79 -3.46 -10.86
C TYR A 87 -8.76 -2.91 -12.29
N ARG A 88 -7.55 -2.74 -12.85
CA ARG A 88 -7.38 -2.29 -14.25
C ARG A 88 -8.04 -3.23 -15.25
N ASP A 89 -7.78 -4.55 -15.09
CA ASP A 89 -8.15 -5.54 -16.10
C ASP A 89 -9.64 -5.92 -16.01
N GLU A 90 -10.19 -6.03 -14.79
CA GLU A 90 -11.56 -6.47 -14.55
C GLU A 90 -12.59 -5.33 -14.58
N LYS A 91 -12.19 -4.13 -14.15
CA LYS A 91 -13.12 -3.00 -13.97
C LYS A 91 -12.93 -1.86 -14.96
N LEU A 92 -11.73 -1.72 -15.52
CA LEU A 92 -11.37 -0.58 -16.40
C LEU A 92 -10.96 -1.04 -17.81
N ALA A 93 -11.39 -2.22 -18.25
CA ALA A 93 -11.13 -2.73 -19.61
C ALA A 93 -9.63 -2.65 -20.02
N GLY A 94 -8.72 -2.88 -19.09
CA GLY A 94 -7.27 -2.91 -19.33
C GLY A 94 -6.60 -1.53 -19.40
N ARG A 95 -7.30 -0.43 -19.10
CA ARG A 95 -6.75 0.93 -19.13
C ARG A 95 -6.93 1.62 -17.77
N ILE A 96 -5.85 2.14 -17.21
CA ILE A 96 -5.89 2.86 -15.93
C ILE A 96 -5.00 4.10 -16.01
N SER A 97 -5.47 5.23 -15.44
CA SER A 97 -4.63 6.41 -15.29
C SER A 97 -3.64 6.23 -14.14
N PHE A 98 -2.50 6.93 -14.20
CA PHE A 98 -1.50 6.90 -13.12
C PHE A 98 -2.11 7.26 -11.76
N GLY A 99 -2.90 8.34 -11.69
CA GLY A 99 -3.52 8.79 -10.44
C GLY A 99 -4.50 7.76 -9.86
N THR A 100 -5.31 7.12 -10.70
CA THR A 100 -6.24 6.06 -10.25
C THR A 100 -5.47 4.83 -9.78
N ALA A 101 -4.43 4.41 -10.50
CA ALA A 101 -3.59 3.28 -10.12
C ALA A 101 -2.85 3.54 -8.81
N PHE A 102 -2.27 4.75 -8.65
CA PHE A 102 -1.61 5.16 -7.42
C PHE A 102 -2.57 5.20 -6.23
N LYS A 103 -3.74 5.85 -6.39
CA LYS A 103 -4.76 5.91 -5.33
C LYS A 103 -5.19 4.51 -4.89
N THR A 104 -5.49 3.63 -5.85
CA THR A 104 -5.90 2.25 -5.55
C THR A 104 -4.78 1.49 -4.83
N GLY A 105 -3.55 1.56 -5.34
CA GLY A 105 -2.39 0.90 -4.73
C GLY A 105 -2.09 1.43 -3.33
N PHE A 106 -2.14 2.74 -3.15
CA PHE A 106 -1.90 3.37 -1.85
C PHE A 106 -2.94 3.00 -0.81
N LEU A 107 -4.23 2.94 -1.18
CA LEU A 107 -5.29 2.50 -0.27
C LEU A 107 -5.14 1.02 0.12
N ILE A 108 -4.76 0.14 -0.81
CA ILE A 108 -4.41 -1.26 -0.49
C ILE A 108 -3.25 -1.30 0.51
N SER A 109 -2.20 -0.51 0.25
CA SER A 109 -1.02 -0.44 1.09
C SER A 109 -1.31 0.08 2.50
N LEU A 110 -2.23 1.03 2.66
CA LEU A 110 -2.64 1.52 3.99
C LEU A 110 -3.29 0.41 4.83
N ILE A 111 -4.14 -0.43 4.23
CA ILE A 111 -4.70 -1.59 4.93
C ILE A 111 -3.58 -2.56 5.31
N THR A 112 -2.63 -2.81 4.40
CA THR A 112 -1.46 -3.65 4.66
C THR A 112 -0.63 -3.13 5.83
N CYS A 113 -0.36 -1.83 5.89
CA CYS A 113 0.33 -1.18 7.00
C CYS A 113 -0.42 -1.34 8.32
N ALA A 114 -1.76 -1.19 8.29
CA ALA A 114 -2.57 -1.38 9.50
C ALA A 114 -2.46 -2.82 10.05
N PHE A 115 -2.43 -3.83 9.18
CA PHE A 115 -2.20 -5.22 9.59
C PHE A 115 -0.79 -5.45 10.14
N TYR A 116 0.23 -4.84 9.51
CA TYR A 116 1.60 -4.90 10.00
C TYR A 116 1.72 -4.35 11.41
N VAL A 117 1.21 -3.14 11.62
CA VAL A 117 1.22 -2.48 12.94
C VAL A 117 0.41 -3.30 13.95
N ALA A 118 -0.81 -3.73 13.60
CA ALA A 118 -1.63 -4.53 14.51
C ALA A 118 -0.94 -5.85 14.93
N ALA A 119 -0.30 -6.54 13.98
CA ALA A 119 0.46 -7.76 14.28
C ALA A 119 1.63 -7.48 15.22
N TRP A 120 2.37 -6.38 15.01
CA TRP A 120 3.45 -5.97 15.90
C TRP A 120 2.95 -5.63 17.30
N GLU A 121 1.91 -4.82 17.42
CA GLU A 121 1.32 -4.44 18.72
C GLU A 121 0.85 -5.67 19.52
N ILE A 122 0.19 -6.62 18.83
CA ILE A 122 -0.25 -7.88 19.46
C ILE A 122 0.97 -8.68 19.97
N MET A 123 2.03 -8.77 19.18
CA MET A 123 3.24 -9.49 19.58
C MET A 123 3.96 -8.80 20.74
N TYR A 124 4.08 -7.48 20.67
CA TYR A 124 4.79 -6.67 21.64
C TYR A 124 4.06 -6.65 23.00
N PHE A 125 2.83 -6.19 23.03
CA PHE A 125 2.03 -6.13 24.28
C PHE A 125 1.54 -7.51 24.74
N GLY A 126 1.50 -8.50 23.85
CA GLY A 126 1.25 -9.90 24.19
C GLY A 126 2.45 -10.62 24.80
N GLY A 127 3.59 -9.96 24.93
CA GLY A 127 4.80 -10.54 25.54
C GLY A 127 5.53 -11.58 24.68
N MET A 128 5.20 -11.68 23.38
CA MET A 128 5.83 -12.62 22.47
C MET A 128 7.24 -12.20 22.03
N VAL A 129 7.57 -10.92 22.15
CA VAL A 129 8.87 -10.36 21.70
C VAL A 129 9.89 -10.21 22.85
N GLY A 130 9.57 -10.71 24.06
CA GLY A 130 10.44 -10.62 25.24
C GLY A 130 10.83 -9.17 25.56
N ASP A 131 12.05 -8.97 26.07
CA ASP A 131 12.60 -7.64 26.36
C ASP A 131 13.16 -6.99 25.06
N PHE A 132 12.28 -6.69 24.11
CA PHE A 132 12.66 -6.13 22.81
C PHE A 132 13.55 -4.89 22.93
N GLU A 133 13.20 -3.93 23.81
CA GLU A 133 13.95 -2.68 23.98
C GLU A 133 15.38 -2.95 24.46
N LYS A 134 15.54 -3.91 25.38
CA LYS A 134 16.84 -4.31 25.88
C LYS A 134 17.68 -4.93 24.77
N THR A 135 17.12 -5.91 24.06
CA THR A 135 17.79 -6.60 22.94
C THR A 135 18.20 -5.62 21.85
N TYR A 136 17.31 -4.70 21.46
CA TYR A 136 17.59 -3.67 20.47
C TYR A 136 18.70 -2.71 20.93
N SER A 137 18.62 -2.23 22.18
CA SER A 137 19.62 -1.37 22.80
C SER A 137 21.00 -2.03 22.84
N GLU A 138 21.08 -3.29 23.22
CA GLU A 138 22.32 -4.06 23.22
C GLU A 138 22.93 -4.20 21.82
N GLN A 139 22.11 -4.44 20.81
CA GLN A 139 22.56 -4.50 19.40
C GLN A 139 23.10 -3.16 18.90
N VAL A 140 22.41 -2.04 19.19
CA VAL A 140 22.84 -0.69 18.81
C VAL A 140 24.17 -0.36 19.48
N MET A 141 24.29 -0.65 20.77
CA MET A 141 25.53 -0.43 21.54
C MET A 141 26.68 -1.31 21.03
N ALA A 142 26.42 -2.58 20.71
CA ALA A 142 27.44 -3.47 20.16
C ALA A 142 27.97 -2.96 18.79
N LYS A 143 27.07 -2.50 17.91
CA LYS A 143 27.44 -1.90 16.62
C LYS A 143 28.25 -0.62 16.81
N ALA A 144 27.86 0.26 17.74
CA ALA A 144 28.62 1.48 18.03
C ALA A 144 30.04 1.16 18.52
N LYS A 145 30.19 0.19 19.43
CA LYS A 145 31.52 -0.28 19.88
C LYS A 145 32.34 -0.89 18.77
N ALA A 146 31.75 -1.73 17.92
CA ALA A 146 32.43 -2.38 16.81
C ALA A 146 32.91 -1.37 15.73
N SER A 147 32.20 -0.23 15.59
CA SER A 147 32.62 0.87 14.70
C SER A 147 33.70 1.78 15.28
N GLY A 148 34.21 1.51 16.48
CA GLY A 148 35.23 2.33 17.13
C GLY A 148 34.72 3.68 17.66
N ALA A 149 33.44 3.77 18.05
CA ALA A 149 32.88 4.99 18.58
C ALA A 149 33.60 5.46 19.84
N SER A 150 33.78 6.79 19.99
CA SER A 150 34.35 7.38 21.20
C SER A 150 33.47 7.13 22.43
N GLN A 151 34.07 7.21 23.64
CA GLN A 151 33.31 7.04 24.87
C GLN A 151 32.13 8.03 24.97
N GLU A 152 32.34 9.30 24.59
CA GLU A 152 31.29 10.31 24.54
C GLU A 152 30.12 9.88 23.64
N LYS A 153 30.42 9.29 22.44
CA LYS A 153 29.40 8.76 21.54
C LYS A 153 28.67 7.56 22.11
N LEU A 154 29.38 6.69 22.82
CA LEU A 154 28.76 5.55 23.50
C LEU A 154 27.81 5.99 24.61
N ASP A 155 28.21 7.00 25.41
CA ASP A 155 27.38 7.55 26.49
C ASP A 155 26.13 8.24 25.94
N SER A 156 26.28 9.02 24.86
CA SER A 156 25.13 9.63 24.19
C SER A 156 24.17 8.60 23.60
N THR A 157 24.70 7.54 22.97
CA THR A 157 23.90 6.45 22.42
C THR A 157 23.15 5.69 23.52
N ALA A 158 23.78 5.45 24.67
CA ALA A 158 23.11 4.81 25.80
C ALA A 158 21.94 5.65 26.32
N ALA A 159 22.14 6.98 26.45
CA ALA A 159 21.06 7.90 26.85
C ALA A 159 19.92 7.95 25.82
N GLU A 160 20.23 7.91 24.51
CA GLU A 160 19.23 7.84 23.43
C GLU A 160 18.41 6.55 23.53
N MET A 161 19.06 5.40 23.77
CA MET A 161 18.40 4.11 23.90
C MET A 161 17.50 4.04 25.14
N GLN A 162 17.90 4.66 26.23
CA GLN A 162 17.06 4.73 27.43
C GLN A 162 15.78 5.55 27.15
N ARG A 163 15.89 6.71 26.51
CA ARG A 163 14.73 7.51 26.09
C ARG A 163 13.84 6.77 25.12
N PHE A 164 14.44 6.07 24.15
CA PHE A 164 13.71 5.21 23.21
C PHE A 164 12.89 4.19 23.96
N SER A 165 13.49 3.45 24.90
CA SER A 165 12.81 2.43 25.68
C SER A 165 11.62 2.99 26.48
N GLU A 166 11.76 4.15 27.09
CA GLU A 166 10.66 4.81 27.82
C GLU A 166 9.52 5.25 26.90
N MET A 167 9.85 5.83 25.74
CA MET A 167 8.85 6.25 24.76
C MET A 167 8.13 5.07 24.11
N TYR A 168 8.86 4.01 23.82
CA TYR A 168 8.34 2.84 23.10
C TYR A 168 7.27 2.07 23.87
N LYS A 169 7.28 2.18 25.21
CA LYS A 169 6.24 1.61 26.08
C LYS A 169 4.88 2.31 25.93
N ASN A 170 4.84 3.50 25.36
CA ASN A 170 3.58 4.19 25.09
C ASN A 170 2.97 3.64 23.80
N PRO A 171 1.75 3.05 23.81
CA PRO A 171 1.16 2.42 22.63
C PRO A 171 1.02 3.36 21.43
N LEU A 172 0.66 4.62 21.65
CA LEU A 172 0.51 5.58 20.55
C LEU A 172 1.84 5.91 19.87
N ILE A 173 2.91 6.01 20.68
CA ILE A 173 4.26 6.25 20.15
C ILE A 173 4.77 5.01 19.44
N ASN A 174 4.57 3.82 20.01
CA ASN A 174 4.92 2.55 19.41
C ASN A 174 4.25 2.37 18.04
N ILE A 175 2.93 2.55 17.95
CA ILE A 175 2.17 2.54 16.68
C ILE A 175 2.77 3.51 15.67
N GLY A 176 3.06 4.75 16.09
CA GLY A 176 3.65 5.76 15.21
C GLY A 176 5.03 5.37 14.68
N MET A 177 5.90 4.88 15.56
CA MET A 177 7.26 4.43 15.20
C MET A 177 7.22 3.20 14.29
N THR A 178 6.38 2.23 14.62
CA THR A 178 6.20 1.02 13.81
C THR A 178 5.63 1.31 12.44
N LEU A 179 4.75 2.34 12.32
CA LEU A 179 4.17 2.74 11.04
C LEU A 179 5.19 3.38 10.10
N ILE A 180 6.21 4.07 10.63
CA ILE A 180 7.25 4.72 9.81
C ILE A 180 8.01 3.71 8.95
N GLU A 181 8.17 2.49 9.41
CA GLU A 181 8.95 1.44 8.74
C GLU A 181 8.30 0.95 7.42
N PRO A 182 7.03 0.52 7.36
CA PRO A 182 6.40 0.05 6.14
C PRO A 182 5.96 1.17 5.18
N LEU A 183 5.83 2.42 5.63
CA LEU A 183 5.34 3.52 4.79
C LEU A 183 6.19 3.78 3.53
N PRO A 184 7.54 3.85 3.59
CA PRO A 184 8.36 4.03 2.40
C PRO A 184 8.18 2.88 1.38
N VAL A 185 8.04 1.64 1.87
CA VAL A 185 7.81 0.47 1.03
C VAL A 185 6.42 0.53 0.40
N ALA A 186 5.41 0.93 1.16
CA ALA A 186 4.04 1.15 0.69
C ALA A 186 3.98 2.18 -0.45
N LEU A 187 4.66 3.31 -0.28
CA LEU A 187 4.76 4.35 -1.31
C LEU A 187 5.48 3.84 -2.54
N LEU A 188 6.61 3.15 -2.38
CA LEU A 188 7.38 2.59 -3.48
C LEU A 188 6.53 1.61 -4.31
N PHE A 189 5.87 0.64 -3.69
CA PHE A 189 5.03 -0.33 -4.40
C PHE A 189 3.81 0.33 -5.07
N SER A 190 3.22 1.34 -4.45
CA SER A 190 2.11 2.11 -5.04
C SER A 190 2.56 2.88 -6.28
N LEU A 191 3.73 3.54 -6.22
CA LEU A 191 4.32 4.27 -7.35
C LEU A 191 4.76 3.34 -8.48
N LEU A 192 5.43 2.22 -8.15
CA LEU A 192 5.84 1.22 -9.14
C LEU A 192 4.63 0.61 -9.85
N SER A 193 3.60 0.23 -9.10
CA SER A 193 2.35 -0.31 -9.67
C SER A 193 1.70 0.69 -10.60
N ALA A 194 1.61 1.96 -10.19
CA ALA A 194 1.04 3.03 -11.01
C ALA A 194 1.89 3.27 -12.27
N GLY A 195 3.20 3.35 -12.16
CA GLY A 195 4.11 3.59 -13.28
C GLY A 195 4.10 2.47 -14.32
N ILE A 196 4.01 1.22 -13.88
CA ILE A 196 3.99 0.06 -14.77
C ILE A 196 2.62 -0.10 -15.44
N LEU A 197 1.55 -0.01 -14.66
CA LEU A 197 0.20 -0.36 -15.12
C LEU A 197 -0.51 0.76 -15.88
N SER A 198 -0.11 2.03 -15.70
CA SER A 198 -0.68 3.16 -16.45
C SER A 198 -0.10 3.32 -17.86
N ARG A 199 0.97 2.60 -18.20
CA ARG A 199 1.54 2.65 -19.54
C ARG A 199 0.54 2.09 -20.54
N LYS A 200 0.26 2.84 -21.62
CA LYS A 200 -0.57 2.36 -22.73
C LYS A 200 0.06 1.10 -23.32
N ARG A 201 -0.70 0.02 -23.36
CA ARG A 201 -0.31 -1.17 -24.12
C ARG A 201 -0.17 -0.73 -25.57
N LYS A 202 1.03 -0.85 -26.18
CA LYS A 202 1.20 -0.71 -27.61
C LYS A 202 0.29 -1.76 -28.25
N GLU A 203 -0.76 -1.31 -28.92
CA GLU A 203 -1.54 -2.19 -29.79
C GLU A 203 -0.56 -2.67 -30.85
N THR A 204 -0.22 -3.94 -30.82
CA THR A 204 0.48 -4.59 -31.93
C THR A 204 -0.57 -4.61 -33.04
N SER A 205 -0.48 -3.66 -33.97
CA SER A 205 -1.28 -3.61 -35.17
C SER A 205 -0.91 -4.82 -36.01
N SER A 206 -1.61 -5.93 -35.77
CA SER A 206 -1.68 -7.03 -36.72
C SER A 206 -2.65 -6.58 -37.81
N ALA A 207 -2.13 -5.88 -38.81
CA ALA A 207 -2.87 -5.66 -40.03
C ALA A 207 -3.20 -7.04 -40.62
N PRO A 208 -4.48 -7.39 -40.83
CA PRO A 208 -4.82 -8.56 -41.63
C PRO A 208 -4.34 -8.30 -43.05
N GLY A 209 -3.42 -9.12 -43.51
CA GLY A 209 -2.94 -9.07 -44.89
C GLY A 209 -4.11 -9.08 -45.86
N ALA A 210 -4.19 -8.04 -46.68
CA ALA A 210 -5.05 -7.98 -47.83
C ALA A 210 -4.61 -9.07 -48.80
N LEU A 211 -5.34 -10.18 -48.79
CA LEU A 211 -5.29 -11.16 -49.89
C LEU A 211 -6.02 -10.53 -51.07
N THR A 212 -5.30 -9.80 -51.92
CA THR A 212 -5.74 -9.48 -53.26
C THR A 212 -5.66 -10.77 -54.08
N SER A 213 -6.80 -11.38 -54.25
CA SER A 213 -7.02 -12.38 -55.27
C SER A 213 -7.01 -11.71 -56.64
N GLY A 214 -5.90 -11.83 -57.36
CA GLY A 214 -5.86 -11.58 -58.81
C GLY A 214 -6.45 -12.79 -59.54
N VAL A 215 -7.60 -12.59 -60.15
CA VAL A 215 -8.13 -13.51 -61.17
C VAL A 215 -7.84 -12.89 -62.50
N SER A 216 -7.17 -13.60 -63.35
CA SER A 216 -7.17 -13.48 -64.79
C SER A 216 -7.21 -14.86 -65.40
#